data_976aa2144ac5e31c4ecc1619ffd755ba
#
_entry.id   976aa2144ac5e31c4ecc1619ffd755ba
#
_cell.length_a   1.000
_cell.length_b   1.000
_cell.length_c   1.000
_cell.angle_alpha   90.00
_cell.angle_beta   90.00
_cell.angle_gamma   90.00
#
_symmetry.space_group_name_H-M   'P 1'
#
loop_
_entity.id
_entity.type
_entity.pdbx_description
1 polymer ?
#
loop_
_entity_poly.entity_id
_entity_poly.type
_entity_poly.pdbx_seq_one_letter_code
_entity_poly.pdbx_strand_id
1 'polypeptide(L)'
;MTGRGKRVSLGVLLAVNAAVWSLVIAGGASAQRTAPPDRGARPTHPVRSGAAVPDVAPAATTFGAASSAGLIRNFNGVSSLDSAVTNFGAEFEPPDQGLCVGNGFVLEPVNSAFRVYRENGRSLAGPTNVNALFGDGFKQFTSDPRCQYDPATHTWFASILFLNDTFTASRLEIAVRHAADPLGTWTHFKINTTHPGGHGCPCFGDQPLLGIDGQNIYISTNEFSINGPQSNGAQLYVIDKRQLVDGDASPTFVHIGPLWIDHHKAASVQPAITDGPSRAEYLMSSLDPNGTGDNRIGVWAVTNRVLGTHPDPHLQRIIIPSQSYSGPPATPQMGPQSLIDSGDDRMQQVQAIGGRLWGELGTALHAGGGKPVAAAAWFDVAPQLDGGRLSATINRQGYVSSPGNGILYPAIAGDRRGNAAMGFSMSGPGMFPSAGYATISSGQASFGPPIIASRGRGPYFRKSTRWGDYSWAVLDPSAHRVWLANEYIPPRSSQTVDRHQNWGTRVYAVRLPSP
;
A
#
# COMPACT_ATOMS: atom_id res chain seq x y z
N MET A 1 13.75 36.91 42.65
CA MET A 1 12.37 36.54 42.31
C MET A 1 12.44 35.52 41.17
N THR A 2 12.29 34.26 41.53
CA THR A 2 12.56 33.09 40.69
C THR A 2 11.27 32.65 40.01
N GLY A 3 11.20 32.86 38.71
CA GLY A 3 10.10 32.37 37.86
C GLY A 3 10.33 30.90 37.49
N ARG A 4 9.59 29.98 38.10
CA ARG A 4 9.53 28.58 37.69
C ARG A 4 8.72 28.44 36.41
N GLY A 5 9.38 28.32 35.27
CA GLY A 5 8.78 27.85 34.02
C GLY A 5 8.40 26.37 34.14
N LYS A 6 7.12 26.07 33.99
CA LYS A 6 6.63 24.70 33.94
C LYS A 6 7.16 24.03 32.64
N ARG A 7 8.12 23.13 32.83
CA ARG A 7 8.48 22.16 31.78
C ARG A 7 7.31 21.20 31.63
N VAL A 8 6.45 21.39 30.64
CA VAL A 8 5.54 20.34 30.18
C VAL A 8 6.43 19.30 29.56
N SER A 9 6.47 18.12 30.17
CA SER A 9 7.42 17.09 29.81
C SER A 9 7.13 16.56 28.39
N LEU A 10 8.15 16.55 27.58
CA LEU A 10 8.18 15.91 26.25
C LEU A 10 7.66 14.44 26.30
N GLY A 11 7.70 13.83 27.47
CA GLY A 11 7.22 12.47 27.71
C GLY A 11 5.71 12.26 27.56
N VAL A 12 4.89 13.29 27.74
CA VAL A 12 3.43 13.19 27.59
C VAL A 12 3.03 13.18 26.11
N LEU A 13 3.71 13.96 25.25
CA LEU A 13 3.47 13.95 23.81
C LEU A 13 3.94 12.64 23.15
N LEU A 14 5.06 12.09 23.60
CA LEU A 14 5.56 10.79 23.13
C LEU A 14 4.65 9.62 23.56
N ALA A 15 4.03 9.70 24.74
CA ALA A 15 3.09 8.67 25.21
C ALA A 15 1.76 8.72 24.45
N VAL A 16 1.31 9.91 24.04
CA VAL A 16 0.10 10.08 23.24
C VAL A 16 0.30 9.53 21.83
N ASN A 17 1.41 9.85 21.18
CA ASN A 17 1.73 9.30 19.86
C ASN A 17 1.88 7.75 19.89
N ALA A 18 2.53 7.21 20.93
CA ALA A 18 2.63 5.76 21.12
C ALA A 18 1.28 5.08 21.41
N ALA A 19 0.37 5.76 22.12
CA ALA A 19 -0.97 5.26 22.40
C ALA A 19 -1.85 5.22 21.15
N VAL A 20 -1.68 6.17 20.22
CA VAL A 20 -2.42 6.20 18.94
C VAL A 20 -1.95 5.12 18.00
N TRP A 21 -0.66 4.94 17.89
CA TRP A 21 -0.13 3.78 17.16
C TRP A 21 -0.65 2.47 17.74
N SER A 22 -0.77 2.39 19.07
CA SER A 22 -1.39 1.23 19.74
C SER A 22 -2.88 1.12 19.44
N LEU A 23 -3.62 2.23 19.26
CA LEU A 23 -5.04 2.20 18.91
C LEU A 23 -5.27 1.90 17.42
N VAL A 24 -4.52 2.51 16.52
CA VAL A 24 -4.58 2.23 15.07
C VAL A 24 -4.10 0.80 14.79
N ILE A 25 -3.04 0.34 15.45
CA ILE A 25 -2.56 -1.04 15.40
C ILE A 25 -3.55 -2.00 16.06
N ALA A 26 -4.13 -1.64 17.22
CA ALA A 26 -5.15 -2.46 17.87
C ALA A 26 -6.44 -2.50 17.06
N GLY A 27 -6.82 -1.42 16.37
CA GLY A 27 -7.97 -1.38 15.46
C GLY A 27 -7.81 -2.30 14.26
N GLY A 28 -6.64 -2.33 13.64
CA GLY A 28 -6.34 -3.21 12.50
C GLY A 28 -6.10 -4.68 12.89
N ALA A 29 -5.28 -4.91 13.92
CA ALA A 29 -4.91 -6.27 14.35
C ALA A 29 -5.84 -6.85 15.42
N SER A 30 -6.48 -6.05 16.28
CA SER A 30 -7.38 -6.54 17.33
C SER A 30 -8.83 -6.63 16.89
N ALA A 31 -9.26 -5.92 15.85
CA ALA A 31 -10.55 -6.19 15.21
C ALA A 31 -10.58 -7.60 14.58
N GLN A 32 -9.42 -8.15 14.22
CA GLN A 32 -9.30 -9.55 13.81
C GLN A 32 -9.33 -10.55 14.96
N ARG A 33 -9.03 -10.15 16.21
CA ARG A 33 -8.90 -11.08 17.36
C ARG A 33 -10.01 -11.02 18.39
N THR A 34 -10.85 -9.99 18.43
CA THR A 34 -11.83 -9.79 19.51
C THR A 34 -13.18 -9.21 19.09
N ALA A 35 -13.63 -9.42 17.86
CA ALA A 35 -15.03 -9.18 17.55
C ALA A 35 -15.87 -10.17 18.38
N PRO A 36 -16.72 -9.72 19.34
CA PRO A 36 -17.66 -10.62 19.97
C PRO A 36 -18.55 -11.23 18.87
N PRO A 37 -18.97 -12.50 18.98
CA PRO A 37 -19.83 -13.12 17.99
C PRO A 37 -21.09 -12.28 17.85
N ASP A 38 -21.29 -11.72 16.66
CA ASP A 38 -22.54 -11.05 16.31
C ASP A 38 -23.68 -12.07 16.46
N ARG A 39 -24.59 -11.82 17.41
CA ARG A 39 -25.79 -12.63 17.62
C ARG A 39 -26.91 -12.28 16.64
N GLY A 40 -26.58 -11.71 15.50
CA GLY A 40 -27.49 -11.52 14.37
C GLY A 40 -27.64 -12.83 13.57
N ALA A 41 -28.87 -13.20 13.25
CA ALA A 41 -29.22 -14.44 12.54
C ALA A 41 -28.30 -14.72 11.35
N ARG A 42 -27.52 -15.80 11.42
CA ARG A 42 -26.67 -16.31 10.34
C ARG A 42 -27.53 -16.66 9.13
N PRO A 43 -27.22 -16.14 7.93
CA PRO A 43 -27.74 -16.75 6.71
C PRO A 43 -27.23 -18.19 6.63
N THR A 44 -28.12 -19.14 6.43
CA THR A 44 -27.85 -20.59 6.34
C THR A 44 -27.26 -20.99 4.98
N HIS A 45 -26.34 -20.19 4.40
CA HIS A 45 -25.54 -20.65 3.27
C HIS A 45 -24.20 -21.12 3.83
N PRO A 46 -23.71 -22.32 3.42
CA PRO A 46 -22.43 -22.81 3.89
C PRO A 46 -21.35 -21.81 3.47
N VAL A 47 -20.83 -21.06 4.45
CA VAL A 47 -19.53 -20.43 4.34
C VAL A 47 -18.59 -21.59 4.00
N ARG A 48 -17.99 -21.60 2.82
CA ARG A 48 -16.98 -22.60 2.49
C ARG A 48 -15.88 -22.44 3.54
N SER A 49 -15.74 -23.43 4.39
CA SER A 49 -14.67 -23.53 5.38
C SER A 49 -13.35 -23.27 4.69
N GLY A 50 -12.51 -22.40 5.25
CA GLY A 50 -11.29 -21.83 4.73
C GLY A 50 -10.62 -22.60 3.61
N ALA A 51 -10.29 -21.89 2.53
CA ALA A 51 -9.54 -22.50 1.45
C ALA A 51 -8.23 -23.03 2.02
N ALA A 52 -7.95 -24.33 1.79
CA ALA A 52 -6.73 -24.94 2.28
C ALA A 52 -5.50 -24.13 1.79
N VAL A 53 -4.53 -23.93 2.67
CA VAL A 53 -3.24 -23.33 2.28
C VAL A 53 -2.67 -24.15 1.12
N PRO A 54 -2.44 -23.55 -0.06
CA PRO A 54 -2.06 -24.29 -1.24
C PRO A 54 -0.65 -24.88 -1.11
N ASP A 55 -0.50 -26.13 -1.54
CA ASP A 55 0.80 -26.77 -1.78
C ASP A 55 1.30 -26.37 -3.15
N VAL A 56 2.43 -25.68 -3.20
CA VAL A 56 3.08 -25.29 -4.46
C VAL A 56 4.49 -25.88 -4.49
N ALA A 57 4.81 -26.54 -5.62
CA ALA A 57 6.18 -26.98 -5.84
C ALA A 57 7.12 -25.74 -5.76
N PRO A 58 8.21 -25.81 -4.98
CA PRO A 58 9.11 -24.67 -4.85
C PRO A 58 9.68 -24.29 -6.22
N ALA A 59 9.49 -23.04 -6.63
CA ALA A 59 10.30 -22.51 -7.71
C ALA A 59 11.77 -22.67 -7.27
N ALA A 60 12.56 -23.37 -8.08
CA ALA A 60 13.95 -23.64 -7.76
C ALA A 60 14.69 -22.32 -7.55
N THR A 61 14.86 -21.91 -6.30
CA THR A 61 15.66 -20.75 -5.95
C THR A 61 17.13 -21.12 -6.08
N THR A 62 17.69 -20.89 -7.24
CA THR A 62 19.15 -20.84 -7.36
C THR A 62 19.61 -19.52 -6.70
N PHE A 63 20.07 -19.59 -5.45
CA PHE A 63 20.88 -18.54 -4.82
C PHE A 63 22.29 -18.47 -5.43
N GLY A 64 22.43 -18.77 -6.72
CA GLY A 64 23.60 -18.37 -7.48
C GLY A 64 23.62 -16.84 -7.50
N ALA A 65 24.80 -16.22 -7.66
CA ALA A 65 24.92 -14.79 -7.92
C ALA A 65 23.97 -14.46 -9.09
N ALA A 66 22.69 -14.21 -8.75
CA ALA A 66 21.66 -13.90 -9.73
C ALA A 66 22.21 -12.69 -10.49
N SER A 67 22.41 -12.84 -11.77
CA SER A 67 22.76 -11.72 -12.60
C SER A 67 21.74 -10.64 -12.27
N SER A 68 22.19 -9.46 -11.91
CA SER A 68 21.36 -8.26 -11.74
C SER A 68 20.73 -7.83 -13.07
N ALA A 69 20.57 -8.78 -13.99
CA ALA A 69 19.95 -8.63 -15.28
C ALA A 69 18.53 -8.12 -15.08
N GLY A 70 18.34 -6.86 -15.44
CA GLY A 70 17.09 -6.13 -15.21
C GLY A 70 17.17 -5.02 -14.18
N LEU A 71 18.01 -5.10 -13.15
CA LEU A 71 18.18 -4.03 -12.16
C LEU A 71 19.01 -2.88 -12.75
N ILE A 72 18.37 -1.73 -13.00
CA ILE A 72 18.99 -0.58 -13.70
C ILE A 72 19.20 0.65 -12.81
N ARG A 73 18.48 0.74 -11.71
CA ARG A 73 18.66 1.75 -10.65
C ARG A 73 18.53 1.06 -9.32
N ASN A 74 19.25 1.52 -8.30
CA ASN A 74 19.22 0.88 -7.00
C ASN A 74 19.92 1.75 -5.94
N PHE A 75 19.17 2.41 -5.07
CA PHE A 75 19.70 3.31 -4.04
C PHE A 75 18.88 3.25 -2.75
N ASN A 76 19.47 3.73 -1.65
CA ASN A 76 18.77 3.86 -0.38
C ASN A 76 17.74 4.99 -0.45
N GLY A 77 16.53 4.72 -0.04
CA GLY A 77 15.47 5.69 0.14
C GLY A 77 15.48 6.33 1.53
N VAL A 78 14.30 6.64 2.04
CA VAL A 78 14.11 7.19 3.39
C VAL A 78 14.44 6.16 4.46
N SER A 79 14.92 6.60 5.62
CA SER A 79 15.33 5.72 6.72
C SER A 79 14.70 6.14 8.05
N SER A 80 14.80 5.27 9.05
CA SER A 80 14.40 5.56 10.43
C SER A 80 15.11 6.78 11.00
N LEU A 81 16.37 7.03 10.60
CA LEU A 81 17.08 8.26 10.97
C LEU A 81 16.43 9.50 10.36
N ASP A 82 16.03 9.44 9.09
CA ASP A 82 15.30 10.53 8.43
C ASP A 82 13.98 10.81 9.16
N SER A 83 13.26 9.75 9.54
CA SER A 83 12.05 9.84 10.36
C SER A 83 12.32 10.55 11.69
N ALA A 84 13.36 10.14 12.43
CA ALA A 84 13.71 10.76 13.69
C ALA A 84 14.10 12.24 13.54
N VAL A 85 14.92 12.57 12.54
CA VAL A 85 15.39 13.95 12.29
C VAL A 85 14.23 14.89 11.97
N THR A 86 13.25 14.44 11.18
CA THR A 86 12.12 15.26 10.76
C THR A 86 11.00 15.32 11.79
N ASN A 87 11.02 14.44 12.80
CA ASN A 87 9.92 14.25 13.74
C ASN A 87 10.38 14.38 15.21
N PHE A 88 11.17 15.42 15.50
CA PHE A 88 11.59 15.80 16.85
C PHE A 88 12.29 14.68 17.64
N GLY A 89 13.02 13.80 16.97
CA GLY A 89 13.71 12.66 17.55
C GLY A 89 12.84 11.42 17.74
N ALA A 90 11.56 11.46 17.35
CA ALA A 90 10.69 10.30 17.33
C ALA A 90 10.77 9.61 15.97
N GLU A 91 10.99 8.33 15.99
CA GLU A 91 10.94 7.45 14.83
C GLU A 91 9.53 6.92 14.65
N PHE A 92 9.07 6.79 13.41
CA PHE A 92 7.81 6.15 13.09
C PHE A 92 8.06 4.75 12.52
N GLU A 93 7.14 3.86 12.79
CA GLU A 93 7.11 2.48 12.36
C GLU A 93 5.66 2.00 12.28
N PRO A 94 5.30 1.37 11.19
CA PRO A 94 6.11 1.09 9.98
C PRO A 94 6.33 2.33 9.10
N PRO A 95 7.26 2.28 8.11
CA PRO A 95 7.48 3.40 7.19
C PRO A 95 6.35 3.62 6.19
N ASP A 96 5.70 2.57 5.70
CA ASP A 96 4.60 2.59 4.75
C ASP A 96 4.89 3.50 3.55
N GLN A 97 5.80 3.05 2.71
CA GLN A 97 6.38 3.85 1.65
C GLN A 97 5.47 4.02 0.43
N GLY A 98 5.15 5.27 0.09
CA GLY A 98 4.68 5.66 -1.23
C GLY A 98 5.85 5.90 -2.20
N LEU A 99 5.58 5.91 -3.50
CA LEU A 99 6.57 6.21 -4.54
C LEU A 99 5.91 6.86 -5.74
N CYS A 100 6.38 8.03 -6.12
CA CYS A 100 6.03 8.66 -7.39
C CYS A 100 7.27 8.81 -8.26
N VAL A 101 7.15 8.52 -9.54
CA VAL A 101 8.23 8.69 -10.50
C VAL A 101 7.73 9.39 -11.75
N GLY A 102 8.44 10.40 -12.21
CA GLY A 102 8.13 11.12 -13.43
C GLY A 102 9.16 12.21 -13.75
N ASN A 103 9.32 12.57 -15.01
CA ASN A 103 10.19 13.63 -15.50
C ASN A 103 11.63 13.61 -14.96
N GLY A 104 12.17 12.42 -14.68
CA GLY A 104 13.52 12.28 -14.13
C GLY A 104 13.63 12.52 -12.62
N PHE A 105 12.50 12.58 -11.92
CA PHE A 105 12.40 12.72 -10.47
C PHE A 105 11.77 11.50 -9.83
N VAL A 106 12.13 11.26 -8.58
CA VAL A 106 11.55 10.27 -7.68
C VAL A 106 11.19 10.98 -6.39
N LEU A 107 9.91 10.94 -6.02
CA LEU A 107 9.41 11.39 -4.73
C LEU A 107 9.03 10.17 -3.92
N GLU A 108 9.57 10.06 -2.72
CA GLU A 108 9.30 8.98 -1.78
C GLU A 108 8.79 9.57 -0.47
N PRO A 109 7.47 9.57 -0.22
CA PRO A 109 6.91 9.82 1.09
C PRO A 109 6.84 8.51 1.89
N VAL A 110 7.13 8.61 3.18
CA VAL A 110 6.88 7.57 4.19
C VAL A 110 6.11 8.19 5.35
N ASN A 111 5.62 7.37 6.27
CA ASN A 111 5.12 7.86 7.54
C ASN A 111 6.19 8.75 8.20
N SER A 112 5.88 10.02 8.43
CA SER A 112 6.72 11.04 9.06
C SER A 112 7.73 11.79 8.19
N ALA A 113 8.16 11.28 7.04
CA ALA A 113 9.20 11.94 6.23
C ALA A 113 8.97 11.78 4.72
N PHE A 114 9.59 12.66 3.93
CA PHE A 114 9.74 12.45 2.49
C PHE A 114 11.09 12.94 1.98
N ARG A 115 11.50 12.40 0.84
CA ARG A 115 12.66 12.85 0.07
C ARG A 115 12.32 12.95 -1.42
N VAL A 116 13.04 13.83 -2.12
CA VAL A 116 13.03 13.93 -3.58
C VAL A 116 14.41 13.60 -4.10
N TYR A 117 14.46 12.74 -5.11
CA TYR A 117 15.70 12.31 -5.76
C TYR A 117 15.64 12.55 -7.27
N ARG A 118 16.80 12.59 -7.91
CA ARG A 118 16.94 12.21 -9.32
C ARG A 118 16.86 10.69 -9.45
N GLU A 119 16.53 10.20 -10.62
CA GLU A 119 16.46 8.76 -10.91
C GLU A 119 17.79 8.01 -10.66
N ASN A 120 18.91 8.70 -10.60
CA ASN A 120 20.21 8.09 -10.26
C ASN A 120 20.45 7.98 -8.74
N GLY A 121 19.48 8.34 -7.91
CA GLY A 121 19.55 8.30 -6.45
C GLY A 121 20.16 9.55 -5.82
N ARG A 122 20.56 10.58 -6.61
CA ARG A 122 21.04 11.85 -6.03
C ARG A 122 19.87 12.58 -5.34
N SER A 123 19.97 12.76 -4.02
CA SER A 123 18.99 13.55 -3.25
C SER A 123 19.00 15.01 -3.72
N LEU A 124 17.80 15.55 -3.91
CA LEU A 124 17.57 16.95 -4.29
C LEU A 124 16.94 17.74 -3.16
N ALA A 125 16.05 17.13 -2.37
CA ALA A 125 15.39 17.73 -1.22
C ALA A 125 15.11 16.67 -0.15
N GLY A 126 14.99 17.13 1.09
CA GLY A 126 14.71 16.29 2.26
C GLY A 126 15.98 15.74 2.95
N PRO A 127 15.83 15.03 4.09
CA PRO A 127 14.52 14.61 4.61
C PRO A 127 13.70 15.83 5.11
N THR A 128 12.41 15.79 4.86
CA THR A 128 11.45 16.78 5.32
C THR A 128 10.27 16.06 5.95
N ASN A 129 9.66 16.63 7.00
CA ASN A 129 8.47 16.06 7.61
C ASN A 129 7.35 15.95 6.56
N VAL A 130 6.68 14.79 6.51
CA VAL A 130 5.67 14.48 5.47
C VAL A 130 4.49 15.45 5.50
N ASN A 131 4.15 16.01 6.65
CA ASN A 131 3.08 16.99 6.80
C ASN A 131 3.31 18.26 5.95
N ALA A 132 4.58 18.58 5.62
CA ALA A 132 4.88 19.70 4.75
C ALA A 132 4.32 19.54 3.32
N LEU A 133 4.14 18.31 2.83
CA LEU A 133 3.47 18.05 1.54
C LEU A 133 1.98 18.43 1.59
N PHE A 134 1.36 18.41 2.77
CA PHE A 134 -0.07 18.60 2.98
C PHE A 134 -0.41 19.94 3.65
N GLY A 135 0.60 20.77 3.93
CA GLY A 135 0.43 22.07 4.58
C GLY A 135 0.00 21.98 6.04
N ASP A 136 0.27 20.85 6.69
CA ASP A 136 -0.08 20.62 8.08
C ASP A 136 1.08 20.93 9.03
N GLY A 137 0.73 21.17 10.30
CA GLY A 137 1.72 21.36 11.36
C GLY A 137 2.50 20.07 11.62
N PHE A 138 3.82 20.16 11.79
CA PHE A 138 4.72 19.00 11.95
C PHE A 138 4.46 18.11 13.17
N LYS A 139 3.61 18.54 14.10
CA LYS A 139 3.22 17.77 15.28
C LYS A 139 1.89 17.06 15.12
N GLN A 140 1.17 17.32 14.04
CA GLN A 140 -0.11 16.69 13.78
C GLN A 140 0.10 15.26 13.31
N PHE A 141 -0.84 14.38 13.67
CA PHE A 141 -0.77 12.98 13.28
C PHE A 141 -1.25 12.80 11.84
N THR A 142 -0.38 12.25 11.01
CA THR A 142 -0.70 11.78 9.66
C THR A 142 -0.10 10.40 9.45
N SER A 143 -0.71 9.58 8.58
CA SER A 143 -0.27 8.22 8.29
C SER A 143 -0.66 7.78 6.87
N ASP A 144 0.02 6.75 6.38
CA ASP A 144 -0.28 6.05 5.13
C ASP A 144 -0.21 6.93 3.88
N PRO A 145 0.93 7.58 3.61
CA PRO A 145 1.09 8.40 2.43
C PRO A 145 1.10 7.56 1.15
N ARG A 146 0.35 8.00 0.15
CA ARG A 146 0.41 7.49 -1.22
C ARG A 146 0.76 8.62 -2.16
N CYS A 147 1.37 8.30 -3.29
CA CYS A 147 1.53 9.30 -4.32
C CYS A 147 1.54 8.72 -5.73
N GLN A 148 1.25 9.58 -6.71
CA GLN A 148 1.27 9.25 -8.13
C GLN A 148 1.65 10.48 -8.95
N TYR A 149 2.48 10.30 -9.98
CA TYR A 149 2.68 11.28 -11.04
C TYR A 149 1.79 10.95 -12.23
N ASP A 150 1.00 11.92 -12.68
CA ASP A 150 0.20 11.81 -13.89
C ASP A 150 0.92 12.48 -15.07
N PRO A 151 1.45 11.70 -16.02
CA PRO A 151 2.16 12.27 -17.17
C PRO A 151 1.24 13.01 -18.14
N ALA A 152 -0.07 12.73 -18.14
CA ALA A 152 -1.02 13.37 -19.04
C ALA A 152 -1.27 14.84 -18.67
N THR A 153 -1.27 15.16 -17.38
CA THR A 153 -1.47 16.52 -16.88
C THR A 153 -0.19 17.13 -16.31
N HIS A 154 0.94 16.42 -16.34
CA HIS A 154 2.19 16.83 -15.69
C HIS A 154 2.00 17.19 -14.21
N THR A 155 1.20 16.40 -13.48
CA THR A 155 0.78 16.69 -12.11
C THR A 155 1.19 15.59 -11.15
N TRP A 156 1.71 16.00 -9.99
CA TRP A 156 2.00 15.12 -8.85
C TRP A 156 0.83 15.17 -7.89
N PHE A 157 0.34 14.01 -7.48
CA PHE A 157 -0.71 13.84 -6.50
C PHE A 157 -0.16 13.06 -5.32
N ALA A 158 -0.53 13.45 -4.11
CA ALA A 158 -0.27 12.68 -2.90
C ALA A 158 -1.53 12.66 -2.03
N SER A 159 -1.72 11.59 -1.26
CA SER A 159 -2.80 11.46 -0.29
C SER A 159 -2.26 10.95 1.03
N ILE A 160 -2.92 11.30 2.14
CA ILE A 160 -2.57 10.88 3.48
C ILE A 160 -3.80 10.90 4.40
N LEU A 161 -3.83 10.01 5.40
CA LEU A 161 -4.76 10.09 6.52
C LEU A 161 -4.29 11.18 7.49
N PHE A 162 -5.23 11.98 8.00
CA PHE A 162 -5.03 12.91 9.09
C PHE A 162 -5.99 12.62 10.25
N LEU A 163 -5.46 12.66 11.47
CA LEU A 163 -6.24 12.66 12.71
C LEU A 163 -5.85 13.88 13.54
N ASN A 164 -6.84 14.57 14.12
CA ASN A 164 -6.57 15.71 15.00
C ASN A 164 -5.96 15.26 16.33
N ASP A 165 -5.33 16.20 17.07
CA ASP A 165 -4.60 15.92 18.31
C ASP A 165 -5.44 15.29 19.43
N THR A 166 -6.76 15.44 19.36
CA THR A 166 -7.71 14.86 20.32
C THR A 166 -8.34 13.55 19.85
N PHE A 167 -7.98 13.08 18.65
CA PHE A 167 -8.56 11.88 18.02
C PHE A 167 -10.09 11.89 17.98
N THR A 168 -10.67 13.03 17.67
CA THR A 168 -12.13 13.22 17.55
C THR A 168 -12.57 13.52 16.13
N ALA A 169 -11.63 13.81 15.25
CA ALA A 169 -11.89 14.15 13.85
C ALA A 169 -10.81 13.60 12.93
N SER A 170 -11.21 13.16 11.76
CA SER A 170 -10.39 12.59 10.69
C SER A 170 -10.62 13.30 9.38
N ARG A 171 -9.58 13.37 8.55
CA ARG A 171 -9.63 13.86 7.19
C ARG A 171 -8.83 12.98 6.27
N LEU A 172 -9.26 12.88 5.05
CA LEU A 172 -8.45 12.51 3.90
C LEU A 172 -7.83 13.79 3.36
N GLU A 173 -6.51 13.83 3.25
CA GLU A 173 -5.82 14.98 2.70
C GLU A 173 -5.17 14.64 1.37
N ILE A 174 -5.25 15.58 0.43
CA ILE A 174 -4.73 15.46 -0.92
C ILE A 174 -3.83 16.66 -1.18
N ALA A 175 -2.60 16.40 -1.59
CA ALA A 175 -1.67 17.42 -2.04
C ALA A 175 -1.47 17.28 -3.55
N VAL A 176 -1.50 18.40 -4.25
CA VAL A 176 -1.41 18.47 -5.71
C VAL A 176 -0.34 19.47 -6.12
N ARG A 177 0.53 19.05 -7.03
CA ARG A 177 1.50 19.94 -7.64
C ARG A 177 1.46 19.80 -9.17
N HIS A 178 0.87 20.78 -9.80
CA HIS A 178 0.86 20.92 -11.27
C HIS A 178 2.16 21.56 -11.74
N ALA A 179 3.20 20.75 -11.91
CA ALA A 179 4.53 21.19 -12.36
C ALA A 179 5.36 19.99 -12.85
N ALA A 180 6.42 20.28 -13.61
CA ALA A 180 7.33 19.25 -14.13
C ALA A 180 8.13 18.52 -13.04
N ASP A 181 8.32 19.13 -11.87
CA ASP A 181 9.06 18.57 -10.75
C ASP A 181 8.23 18.60 -9.46
N PRO A 182 8.52 17.73 -8.47
CA PRO A 182 7.82 17.71 -7.19
C PRO A 182 8.38 18.71 -6.17
N LEU A 183 9.24 19.65 -6.59
CA LEU A 183 9.89 20.61 -5.73
C LEU A 183 9.08 21.91 -5.63
N GLY A 184 8.95 22.50 -4.42
CA GLY A 184 8.26 23.76 -4.17
C GLY A 184 6.85 23.58 -3.61
N THR A 185 5.95 24.53 -3.88
CA THR A 185 4.64 24.63 -3.21
C THR A 185 3.63 23.65 -3.82
N TRP A 186 2.86 23.03 -2.97
CA TRP A 186 1.73 22.15 -3.30
C TRP A 186 0.41 22.82 -2.93
N THR A 187 -0.64 22.56 -3.69
CA THR A 187 -2.02 22.92 -3.35
C THR A 187 -2.63 21.81 -2.53
N HIS A 188 -3.45 22.13 -1.53
CA HIS A 188 -3.97 21.17 -0.55
C HIS A 188 -5.49 21.14 -0.57
N PHE A 189 -6.06 19.93 -0.52
CA PHE A 189 -7.49 19.69 -0.45
C PHE A 189 -7.77 18.74 0.71
N LYS A 190 -8.88 18.96 1.42
CA LYS A 190 -9.20 18.25 2.66
C LYS A 190 -10.64 17.77 2.62
N ILE A 191 -10.84 16.48 2.72
CA ILE A 191 -12.17 15.85 2.78
C ILE A 191 -12.39 15.35 4.19
N ASN A 192 -13.46 15.80 4.84
CA ASN A 192 -13.82 15.33 6.18
C ASN A 192 -14.32 13.89 6.12
N THR A 193 -13.64 12.99 6.81
CA THR A 193 -13.97 11.56 6.90
C THR A 193 -14.46 11.15 8.29
N THR A 194 -14.75 12.12 9.17
CA THR A 194 -15.23 11.83 10.53
C THR A 194 -16.63 11.20 10.54
N HIS A 195 -17.48 11.59 9.60
CA HIS A 195 -18.86 11.10 9.49
C HIS A 195 -19.23 10.81 8.03
N PRO A 196 -18.67 9.77 7.41
CA PRO A 196 -18.92 9.48 6.00
C PRO A 196 -20.29 8.83 5.73
N GLY A 197 -21.25 8.97 6.64
CA GLY A 197 -22.62 8.45 6.49
C GLY A 197 -22.86 7.06 7.09
N GLY A 198 -21.87 6.48 7.78
CA GLY A 198 -21.99 5.18 8.44
C GLY A 198 -22.49 5.25 9.89
N HIS A 199 -23.08 4.16 10.39
CA HIS A 199 -23.32 3.95 11.81
C HIS A 199 -21.97 3.67 12.53
N GLY A 200 -21.82 4.17 13.75
CA GLY A 200 -20.62 3.93 14.57
C GLY A 200 -19.54 4.99 14.48
N CYS A 201 -19.79 6.10 13.76
CA CYS A 201 -18.93 7.27 13.77
C CYS A 201 -19.14 8.15 15.03
N PRO A 202 -18.15 8.98 15.45
CA PRO A 202 -17.03 9.47 14.65
C PRO A 202 -16.04 8.39 14.23
N CYS A 203 -15.51 8.51 13.02
CA CYS A 203 -14.69 7.50 12.35
C CYS A 203 -13.39 8.09 11.80
N PHE A 204 -12.47 7.22 11.42
CA PHE A 204 -11.32 7.59 10.61
C PHE A 204 -11.17 6.62 9.44
N GLY A 205 -10.76 7.18 8.29
CA GLY A 205 -10.51 6.42 7.08
C GLY A 205 -9.05 5.99 7.00
N ASP A 206 -8.76 4.79 7.46
CA ASP A 206 -7.44 4.19 7.48
C ASP A 206 -6.96 3.81 6.07
N GLN A 207 -5.65 3.85 5.86
CA GLN A 207 -4.98 3.46 4.60
C GLN A 207 -5.63 4.09 3.36
N PRO A 208 -5.48 5.39 3.06
CA PRO A 208 -6.00 5.98 1.84
C PRO A 208 -5.42 5.31 0.60
N LEU A 209 -6.15 4.38 0.00
CA LEU A 209 -5.76 3.59 -1.17
C LEU A 209 -5.99 4.42 -2.43
N LEU A 210 -4.92 4.88 -3.06
CA LEU A 210 -4.95 5.80 -4.19
C LEU A 210 -5.10 5.05 -5.53
N GLY A 211 -6.06 5.49 -6.35
CA GLY A 211 -6.21 5.18 -7.76
C GLY A 211 -6.35 6.44 -8.60
N ILE A 212 -6.10 6.34 -9.88
CA ILE A 212 -6.17 7.45 -10.82
C ILE A 212 -6.50 6.96 -12.22
N ASP A 213 -7.32 7.73 -12.93
CA ASP A 213 -7.50 7.56 -14.37
C ASP A 213 -7.39 8.90 -15.13
N GLY A 214 -7.83 8.93 -16.38
CA GLY A 214 -7.81 10.14 -17.21
C GLY A 214 -8.71 11.26 -16.67
N GLN A 215 -9.68 11.00 -15.81
CA GLN A 215 -10.73 11.94 -15.40
C GLN A 215 -10.77 12.21 -13.90
N ASN A 216 -10.47 11.22 -13.06
CA ASN A 216 -10.68 11.29 -11.63
C ASN A 216 -9.47 10.78 -10.82
N ILE A 217 -9.44 11.20 -9.56
CA ILE A 217 -8.70 10.57 -8.48
C ILE A 217 -9.70 9.74 -7.68
N TYR A 218 -9.31 8.53 -7.33
CA TYR A 218 -10.10 7.60 -6.52
C TYR A 218 -9.34 7.30 -5.25
N ILE A 219 -9.99 7.46 -4.11
CA ILE A 219 -9.37 7.09 -2.83
C ILE A 219 -10.34 6.22 -2.07
N SER A 220 -9.93 4.99 -1.80
CA SER A 220 -10.66 4.10 -0.91
C SER A 220 -10.00 4.09 0.46
N THR A 221 -10.80 4.01 1.51
CA THR A 221 -10.32 3.94 2.89
C THR A 221 -10.96 2.75 3.60
N ASN A 222 -10.29 2.19 4.60
CA ASN A 222 -10.89 1.28 5.56
C ASN A 222 -11.39 2.10 6.74
N GLU A 223 -12.71 2.14 6.94
CA GLU A 223 -13.33 2.99 7.95
C GLU A 223 -13.40 2.29 9.30
N PHE A 224 -12.89 2.93 10.34
CA PHE A 224 -12.95 2.45 11.72
C PHE A 224 -13.55 3.52 12.64
N SER A 225 -14.29 3.08 13.66
CA SER A 225 -14.78 3.98 14.72
C SER A 225 -13.61 4.55 15.53
N ILE A 226 -13.63 5.85 15.82
CA ILE A 226 -12.68 6.49 16.74
C ILE A 226 -12.96 6.06 18.19
N ASN A 227 -14.20 5.74 18.51
CA ASN A 227 -14.65 5.46 19.87
C ASN A 227 -14.74 3.97 20.22
N GLY A 228 -14.35 3.08 19.32
CA GLY A 228 -14.46 1.65 19.58
C GLY A 228 -13.88 0.78 18.46
N PRO A 229 -13.99 -0.54 18.59
CA PRO A 229 -13.36 -1.48 17.67
C PRO A 229 -14.18 -1.75 16.39
N GLN A 230 -15.23 -0.98 16.11
CA GLN A 230 -16.12 -1.23 14.98
C GLN A 230 -15.45 -0.87 13.67
N SER A 231 -15.45 -1.82 12.71
CA SER A 231 -15.14 -1.56 11.31
C SER A 231 -16.43 -1.20 10.56
N ASN A 232 -16.40 -0.10 9.83
CA ASN A 232 -17.48 0.33 8.94
C ASN A 232 -17.26 -0.12 7.49
N GLY A 233 -16.16 -0.86 7.22
CA GLY A 233 -15.83 -1.36 5.90
C GLY A 233 -15.20 -0.31 5.00
N ALA A 234 -14.94 -0.69 3.76
CA ALA A 234 -14.33 0.20 2.78
C ALA A 234 -15.29 1.32 2.37
N GLN A 235 -14.72 2.51 2.19
CA GLN A 235 -15.37 3.69 1.62
C GLN A 235 -14.65 4.07 0.33
N LEU A 236 -15.32 4.74 -0.60
CA LEU A 236 -14.73 5.21 -1.86
C LEU A 236 -15.06 6.69 -2.08
N TYR A 237 -14.05 7.48 -2.33
CA TYR A 237 -14.15 8.90 -2.73
C TYR A 237 -13.73 9.02 -4.18
N VAL A 238 -14.64 9.52 -5.04
CA VAL A 238 -14.41 9.77 -6.46
C VAL A 238 -14.31 11.28 -6.64
N ILE A 239 -13.17 11.80 -7.09
CA ILE A 239 -12.84 13.22 -7.06
C ILE A 239 -12.51 13.70 -8.47
N ASP A 240 -13.07 14.82 -8.92
CA ASP A 240 -12.76 15.43 -10.22
C ASP A 240 -11.29 15.85 -10.30
N LYS A 241 -10.50 15.14 -11.11
CA LYS A 241 -9.06 15.37 -11.26
C LYS A 241 -8.76 16.71 -11.91
N ARG A 242 -9.59 17.16 -12.85
CA ARG A 242 -9.37 18.44 -13.54
C ARG A 242 -9.47 19.59 -12.56
N GLN A 243 -10.48 19.60 -11.69
CA GLN A 243 -10.63 20.65 -10.67
C GLN A 243 -9.46 20.67 -9.69
N LEU A 244 -8.92 19.49 -9.33
CA LEU A 244 -7.70 19.40 -8.52
C LEU A 244 -6.48 20.01 -9.25
N VAL A 245 -6.30 19.74 -10.55
CA VAL A 245 -5.22 20.27 -11.38
C VAL A 245 -5.34 21.77 -11.55
N ASP A 246 -6.58 22.28 -11.76
CA ASP A 246 -6.89 23.69 -11.92
C ASP A 246 -6.77 24.47 -10.59
N GLY A 247 -6.65 23.78 -9.45
CA GLY A 247 -6.48 24.37 -8.13
C GLY A 247 -7.78 24.91 -7.52
N ASP A 248 -8.93 24.35 -7.89
CA ASP A 248 -10.23 24.74 -7.33
C ASP A 248 -10.22 24.49 -5.81
N ALA A 249 -10.65 25.48 -5.04
CA ALA A 249 -10.62 25.43 -3.58
C ALA A 249 -11.56 24.36 -2.99
N SER A 250 -12.57 23.93 -3.75
CA SER A 250 -13.58 22.94 -3.36
C SER A 250 -13.89 22.02 -4.53
N PRO A 251 -13.00 21.09 -4.86
CA PRO A 251 -13.21 20.17 -5.96
C PRO A 251 -14.45 19.29 -5.70
N THR A 252 -15.17 19.01 -6.77
CA THR A 252 -16.32 18.12 -6.71
C THR A 252 -15.87 16.69 -6.40
N PHE A 253 -16.50 16.06 -5.43
CA PHE A 253 -16.31 14.65 -5.14
C PHE A 253 -17.63 13.96 -4.78
N VAL A 254 -17.65 12.65 -4.94
CA VAL A 254 -18.75 11.78 -4.49
C VAL A 254 -18.20 10.73 -3.55
N HIS A 255 -18.86 10.56 -2.41
CA HIS A 255 -18.60 9.48 -1.47
C HIS A 255 -19.57 8.31 -1.73
N ILE A 256 -19.03 7.11 -1.84
CA ILE A 256 -19.77 5.86 -1.99
C ILE A 256 -19.34 4.92 -0.85
N GLY A 257 -20.27 4.53 0.01
CA GLY A 257 -19.95 3.61 1.10
C GLY A 257 -21.07 3.44 2.13
N PRO A 258 -20.94 2.46 3.02
CA PRO A 258 -19.92 1.43 3.01
C PRO A 258 -20.04 0.48 1.82
N LEU A 259 -18.90 0.02 1.29
CA LEU A 259 -18.87 -0.93 0.19
C LEU A 259 -19.23 -2.34 0.68
N TRP A 260 -20.04 -3.06 -0.10
CA TRP A 260 -20.48 -4.40 0.23
C TRP A 260 -20.15 -5.40 -0.88
N ILE A 261 -19.70 -6.58 -0.50
CA ILE A 261 -19.47 -7.71 -1.39
C ILE A 261 -19.76 -9.01 -0.63
N ASP A 262 -20.33 -10.02 -1.31
CA ASP A 262 -20.63 -11.34 -0.73
C ASP A 262 -21.37 -11.27 0.63
N HIS A 263 -22.35 -10.33 0.73
CA HIS A 263 -23.18 -10.09 1.93
C HIS A 263 -22.45 -9.54 3.17
N HIS A 264 -21.17 -9.10 3.04
CA HIS A 264 -20.46 -8.43 4.12
C HIS A 264 -19.85 -7.10 3.66
N LYS A 265 -19.40 -6.28 4.59
CA LYS A 265 -18.68 -5.05 4.30
C LYS A 265 -17.32 -5.43 3.70
N ALA A 266 -17.00 -4.86 2.55
CA ALA A 266 -15.70 -5.05 1.92
C ALA A 266 -14.59 -4.38 2.73
N ALA A 267 -13.37 -4.90 2.63
CA ALA A 267 -12.16 -4.30 3.18
C ALA A 267 -11.12 -4.13 2.07
N SER A 268 -10.35 -3.06 2.13
CA SER A 268 -9.24 -2.77 1.20
C SER A 268 -9.62 -2.97 -0.27
N VAL A 269 -10.67 -2.25 -0.69
CA VAL A 269 -11.07 -2.22 -2.10
C VAL A 269 -10.10 -1.27 -2.82
N GLN A 270 -9.07 -1.83 -3.44
CA GLN A 270 -7.96 -1.09 -4.02
C GLN A 270 -8.32 -0.53 -5.40
N PRO A 271 -8.40 0.82 -5.58
CA PRO A 271 -8.55 1.44 -6.90
C PRO A 271 -7.28 1.24 -7.73
N ALA A 272 -7.43 1.19 -9.06
CA ALA A 272 -6.30 0.99 -9.95
C ALA A 272 -5.52 2.29 -10.21
N ILE A 273 -4.22 2.15 -10.45
CA ILE A 273 -3.44 3.14 -11.18
C ILE A 273 -3.64 2.83 -12.66
N THR A 274 -4.46 3.64 -13.33
CA THR A 274 -4.87 3.41 -14.72
C THR A 274 -3.97 4.14 -15.69
N ASP A 275 -3.26 3.40 -16.55
CA ASP A 275 -2.44 3.95 -17.63
C ASP A 275 -3.19 3.92 -18.97
N GLY A 276 -3.52 5.10 -19.48
CA GLY A 276 -4.19 5.32 -20.74
C GLY A 276 -5.72 5.39 -20.65
N PRO A 277 -6.41 5.44 -21.79
CA PRO A 277 -7.86 5.56 -21.84
C PRO A 277 -8.56 4.35 -21.24
N SER A 278 -9.53 4.58 -20.38
CA SER A 278 -10.40 3.55 -19.81
C SER A 278 -11.87 3.98 -19.84
N ARG A 279 -12.79 3.02 -20.02
CA ARG A 279 -14.24 3.27 -19.96
C ARG A 279 -14.77 3.33 -18.51
N ALA A 280 -14.02 2.77 -17.58
CA ALA A 280 -14.32 2.77 -16.17
C ALA A 280 -13.03 2.85 -15.36
N GLU A 281 -13.12 3.29 -14.13
CA GLU A 281 -12.11 2.94 -13.15
C GLU A 281 -12.41 1.55 -12.61
N TYR A 282 -11.38 0.73 -12.52
CA TYR A 282 -11.48 -0.61 -11.97
C TYR A 282 -10.82 -0.68 -10.60
N LEU A 283 -11.37 -1.54 -9.74
CA LEU A 283 -10.82 -1.81 -8.43
C LEU A 283 -10.82 -3.32 -8.19
N MET A 284 -9.98 -3.79 -7.28
CA MET A 284 -9.97 -5.19 -6.83
C MET A 284 -9.96 -5.27 -5.32
N SER A 285 -10.47 -6.38 -4.78
CA SER A 285 -10.40 -6.69 -3.35
C SER A 285 -10.25 -8.19 -3.12
N SER A 286 -9.65 -8.57 -1.99
CA SER A 286 -9.83 -9.90 -1.44
C SER A 286 -11.27 -10.09 -0.93
N LEU A 287 -11.64 -11.32 -0.59
CA LEU A 287 -12.92 -11.67 0.04
C LEU A 287 -12.74 -12.29 1.43
N ASP A 288 -11.53 -12.24 1.96
CA ASP A 288 -11.18 -12.80 3.26
C ASP A 288 -10.81 -11.72 4.28
N PRO A 289 -11.79 -10.99 4.84
CA PRO A 289 -11.50 -9.94 5.81
C PRO A 289 -10.93 -10.46 7.14
N ASN A 290 -10.92 -11.77 7.34
CA ASN A 290 -10.50 -12.40 8.60
C ASN A 290 -9.21 -13.23 8.47
N GLY A 291 -8.60 -13.30 7.28
CA GLY A 291 -7.38 -14.08 7.03
C GLY A 291 -7.53 -15.58 7.17
N THR A 292 -8.77 -16.10 7.02
CA THR A 292 -9.10 -17.53 7.17
C THR A 292 -8.96 -18.31 5.88
N GLY A 293 -8.90 -17.61 4.75
CA GLY A 293 -8.72 -18.12 3.40
C GLY A 293 -9.96 -18.04 2.52
N ASP A 294 -9.73 -17.64 1.27
CA ASP A 294 -10.73 -17.66 0.19
C ASP A 294 -10.05 -18.09 -1.13
N ASN A 295 -10.85 -18.39 -2.15
CA ASN A 295 -10.44 -18.71 -3.51
C ASN A 295 -11.20 -17.91 -4.55
N ARG A 296 -11.60 -16.69 -4.18
CA ARG A 296 -12.34 -15.74 -5.01
C ARG A 296 -11.80 -14.35 -4.78
N ILE A 297 -11.91 -13.48 -5.78
CA ILE A 297 -11.59 -12.06 -5.67
C ILE A 297 -12.76 -11.22 -6.14
N GLY A 298 -12.89 -10.03 -5.58
CA GLY A 298 -13.81 -8.99 -6.02
C GLY A 298 -13.21 -8.15 -7.15
N VAL A 299 -13.95 -7.95 -8.22
CA VAL A 299 -13.64 -6.98 -9.27
C VAL A 299 -14.76 -5.95 -9.32
N TRP A 300 -14.37 -4.68 -9.31
CA TRP A 300 -15.28 -3.55 -9.23
C TRP A 300 -15.05 -2.62 -10.41
N ALA A 301 -16.07 -1.84 -10.78
CA ALA A 301 -15.98 -0.82 -11.80
C ALA A 301 -16.79 0.41 -11.44
N VAL A 302 -16.20 1.59 -11.57
CA VAL A 302 -16.89 2.88 -11.48
C VAL A 302 -17.08 3.42 -12.88
N THR A 303 -18.34 3.56 -13.28
CA THR A 303 -18.77 4.21 -14.53
C THR A 303 -19.47 5.53 -14.23
N ASN A 304 -19.87 6.33 -15.23
CA ASN A 304 -20.45 7.67 -15.06
C ASN A 304 -19.63 8.52 -14.07
N ARG A 305 -18.35 8.64 -14.37
CA ARG A 305 -17.37 9.28 -13.49
C ARG A 305 -17.72 10.73 -13.20
N VAL A 306 -17.21 11.25 -12.10
CA VAL A 306 -17.46 12.63 -11.64
C VAL A 306 -16.98 13.63 -12.70
N LEU A 307 -17.91 14.28 -13.37
CA LEU A 307 -17.64 15.35 -14.32
C LEU A 307 -18.72 16.43 -14.15
N GLY A 308 -18.27 17.66 -13.81
CA GLY A 308 -19.18 18.81 -13.73
C GLY A 308 -20.04 18.85 -12.46
N THR A 309 -21.21 19.49 -12.56
CA THR A 309 -22.01 19.91 -11.41
C THR A 309 -23.00 18.89 -10.86
N HIS A 310 -23.24 17.79 -11.57
CA HIS A 310 -24.16 16.74 -11.17
C HIS A 310 -23.52 15.36 -11.37
N PRO A 311 -22.53 15.02 -10.56
CA PRO A 311 -21.86 13.73 -10.67
C PRO A 311 -22.76 12.59 -10.20
N ASP A 312 -22.85 11.53 -10.98
CA ASP A 312 -23.58 10.31 -10.65
C ASP A 312 -22.75 9.06 -10.96
N PRO A 313 -21.66 8.82 -10.22
CA PRO A 313 -20.82 7.64 -10.44
C PRO A 313 -21.57 6.35 -10.09
N HIS A 314 -21.54 5.42 -11.01
CA HIS A 314 -22.15 4.09 -10.88
C HIS A 314 -21.11 3.06 -10.50
N LEU A 315 -21.23 2.47 -9.32
CA LEU A 315 -20.37 1.39 -8.84
C LEU A 315 -21.00 0.02 -9.12
N GLN A 316 -20.30 -0.82 -9.87
CA GLN A 316 -20.64 -2.23 -10.09
C GLN A 316 -19.59 -3.12 -9.44
N ARG A 317 -19.97 -4.35 -9.11
CA ARG A 317 -19.08 -5.37 -8.58
C ARG A 317 -19.47 -6.76 -9.01
N ILE A 318 -18.48 -7.62 -9.16
CA ILE A 318 -18.64 -9.06 -9.38
C ILE A 318 -17.62 -9.82 -8.55
N ILE A 319 -17.91 -11.08 -8.31
CA ILE A 319 -16.99 -12.02 -7.68
C ILE A 319 -16.59 -13.03 -8.74
N ILE A 320 -15.29 -13.27 -8.86
CA ILE A 320 -14.74 -14.27 -9.78
C ILE A 320 -13.91 -15.30 -9.00
N PRO A 321 -13.93 -16.58 -9.44
CA PRO A 321 -13.08 -17.60 -8.85
C PRO A 321 -11.61 -17.31 -9.10
N SER A 322 -10.76 -17.56 -8.12
CA SER A 322 -9.32 -17.41 -8.19
C SER A 322 -8.59 -18.59 -7.54
N GLN A 323 -7.27 -18.56 -7.57
CA GLN A 323 -6.45 -19.42 -6.70
C GLN A 323 -6.71 -19.10 -5.24
N SER A 324 -6.46 -20.09 -4.35
CA SER A 324 -6.62 -19.91 -2.91
C SER A 324 -5.58 -18.96 -2.33
N TYR A 325 -5.97 -18.21 -1.31
CA TYR A 325 -5.08 -17.38 -0.49
C TYR A 325 -5.60 -17.36 0.95
N SER A 326 -4.74 -17.00 1.89
CA SER A 326 -5.08 -16.87 3.32
C SER A 326 -4.05 -15.96 4.01
N GLY A 327 -4.35 -15.50 5.21
CA GLY A 327 -3.44 -14.64 5.96
C GLY A 327 -2.02 -15.22 6.06
N PRO A 328 -0.97 -14.46 5.71
CA PRO A 328 0.41 -14.93 5.75
C PRO A 328 0.87 -15.13 7.20
N PRO A 329 1.69 -16.16 7.50
CA PRO A 329 2.30 -16.30 8.82
C PRO A 329 3.39 -15.26 9.03
N ALA A 330 3.61 -14.87 10.29
CA ALA A 330 4.75 -14.03 10.64
C ALA A 330 6.08 -14.70 10.24
N THR A 331 7.01 -13.91 9.72
CA THR A 331 8.23 -14.40 9.06
C THR A 331 9.42 -14.36 10.01
N PRO A 332 10.22 -15.44 10.11
CA PRO A 332 11.49 -15.42 10.85
C PRO A 332 12.53 -14.51 10.18
N GLN A 333 13.54 -14.12 10.96
CA GLN A 333 14.71 -13.41 10.48
C GLN A 333 16.01 -14.05 11.01
N MET A 334 17.13 -13.82 10.34
CA MET A 334 18.42 -14.27 10.83
C MET A 334 18.80 -13.53 12.13
N GLY A 335 19.25 -14.26 13.11
CA GLY A 335 19.72 -13.74 14.42
C GLY A 335 18.69 -13.88 15.53
N PRO A 336 17.90 -12.86 15.87
CA PRO A 336 16.97 -12.95 17.01
C PRO A 336 15.78 -13.89 16.72
N GLN A 337 15.19 -14.41 17.79
CA GLN A 337 14.02 -15.29 17.72
C GLN A 337 12.71 -14.52 17.38
N SER A 338 12.74 -13.19 17.34
CA SER A 338 11.56 -12.38 17.02
C SER A 338 11.14 -12.57 15.56
N LEU A 339 9.86 -12.81 15.36
CA LEU A 339 9.25 -12.87 14.04
C LEU A 339 8.93 -11.46 13.55
N ILE A 340 8.95 -11.28 12.24
CA ILE A 340 8.53 -10.06 11.55
C ILE A 340 7.08 -10.22 11.13
N ASP A 341 6.27 -9.18 11.34
CA ASP A 341 4.92 -9.10 10.83
C ASP A 341 4.92 -9.18 9.29
N SER A 342 4.05 -9.99 8.73
CA SER A 342 3.92 -10.22 7.29
C SER A 342 2.61 -9.65 6.72
N GLY A 343 1.87 -8.89 7.52
CA GLY A 343 0.59 -8.31 7.14
C GLY A 343 -0.54 -9.33 7.07
N ASP A 344 -1.46 -9.07 6.21
CA ASP A 344 -2.64 -9.88 5.94
C ASP A 344 -2.81 -10.15 4.43
N ASP A 345 -3.94 -10.73 4.02
CA ASP A 345 -4.26 -11.08 2.64
C ASP A 345 -5.19 -10.07 1.94
N ARG A 346 -5.17 -8.80 2.38
CA ARG A 346 -5.85 -7.73 1.66
C ARG A 346 -5.15 -7.41 0.34
N MET A 347 -5.91 -6.94 -0.67
CA MET A 347 -5.35 -6.45 -1.92
C MET A 347 -4.45 -5.23 -1.64
N GLN A 348 -3.20 -5.26 -2.14
CA GLN A 348 -2.20 -4.24 -1.84
C GLN A 348 -2.16 -3.10 -2.87
N GLN A 349 -1.87 -3.42 -4.11
CA GLN A 349 -1.86 -2.46 -5.21
C GLN A 349 -2.58 -3.04 -6.43
N VAL A 350 -3.25 -2.17 -7.20
CA VAL A 350 -3.88 -2.55 -8.47
C VAL A 350 -3.43 -1.57 -9.55
N GLN A 351 -3.08 -2.11 -10.71
CA GLN A 351 -2.80 -1.32 -11.91
C GLN A 351 -3.68 -1.77 -13.06
N ALA A 352 -4.27 -0.80 -13.78
CA ALA A 352 -5.02 -1.04 -15.00
C ALA A 352 -4.23 -0.57 -16.22
N ILE A 353 -3.90 -1.48 -17.13
CA ILE A 353 -3.13 -1.16 -18.33
C ILE A 353 -3.44 -2.14 -19.48
N GLY A 354 -3.67 -1.61 -20.67
CA GLY A 354 -3.85 -2.44 -21.88
C GLY A 354 -4.99 -3.46 -21.79
N GLY A 355 -6.07 -3.14 -21.07
CA GLY A 355 -7.21 -4.03 -20.85
C GLY A 355 -6.96 -5.10 -19.79
N ARG A 356 -5.95 -4.95 -18.97
CA ARG A 356 -5.58 -5.85 -17.86
C ARG A 356 -5.63 -5.13 -16.53
N LEU A 357 -5.97 -5.87 -15.48
CA LEU A 357 -5.74 -5.47 -14.09
C LEU A 357 -4.67 -6.38 -13.51
N TRP A 358 -3.58 -5.79 -13.05
CA TRP A 358 -2.61 -6.45 -12.22
C TRP A 358 -2.93 -6.16 -10.76
N GLY A 359 -2.96 -7.19 -9.93
CA GLY A 359 -3.14 -7.03 -8.48
C GLY A 359 -2.45 -8.16 -7.74
N GLU A 360 -2.12 -7.91 -6.48
CA GLU A 360 -1.46 -8.86 -5.60
C GLU A 360 -1.88 -8.69 -4.14
N LEU A 361 -1.61 -9.73 -3.36
CA LEU A 361 -1.83 -9.76 -1.92
C LEU A 361 -0.82 -10.69 -1.22
N GLY A 362 -0.63 -10.48 0.07
CA GLY A 362 0.10 -11.42 0.92
C GLY A 362 -0.68 -12.73 1.09
N THR A 363 0.03 -13.87 1.17
CA THR A 363 -0.63 -15.15 1.41
C THR A 363 0.27 -16.15 2.15
N ALA A 364 -0.34 -17.18 2.71
CA ALA A 364 0.38 -18.35 3.20
C ALA A 364 0.57 -19.39 2.09
N LEU A 365 1.74 -20.04 2.04
CA LEU A 365 2.03 -21.14 1.13
C LEU A 365 2.81 -22.26 1.82
N HIS A 366 2.49 -23.51 1.51
CA HIS A 366 3.37 -24.64 1.76
C HIS A 366 4.40 -24.76 0.62
N ALA A 367 5.58 -24.20 0.81
CA ALA A 367 6.66 -24.30 -0.17
C ALA A 367 7.52 -25.54 0.13
N GLY A 368 7.28 -26.64 -0.59
CA GLY A 368 8.04 -27.90 -0.45
C GLY A 368 7.63 -28.78 0.74
N GLY A 369 6.36 -28.76 1.15
CA GLY A 369 5.81 -29.67 2.17
C GLY A 369 6.19 -29.36 3.61
N GLY A 370 6.81 -28.17 3.87
CA GLY A 370 7.15 -27.68 5.21
C GLY A 370 6.02 -26.90 5.88
N LYS A 371 6.36 -26.16 6.96
CA LYS A 371 5.44 -25.20 7.57
C LYS A 371 5.09 -24.10 6.56
N PRO A 372 3.88 -23.53 6.63
CA PRO A 372 3.53 -22.38 5.78
C PRO A 372 4.53 -21.24 5.93
N VAL A 373 4.87 -20.60 4.82
CA VAL A 373 5.67 -19.39 4.75
C VAL A 373 4.84 -18.26 4.16
N ALA A 374 5.18 -17.01 4.50
CA ALA A 374 4.60 -15.85 3.84
C ALA A 374 5.03 -15.82 2.37
N ALA A 375 4.10 -15.54 1.48
CA ALA A 375 4.27 -15.50 0.03
C ALA A 375 3.38 -14.41 -0.58
N ALA A 376 3.49 -14.17 -1.88
CA ALA A 376 2.60 -13.29 -2.62
C ALA A 376 1.74 -14.08 -3.58
N ALA A 377 0.41 -13.85 -3.58
CA ALA A 377 -0.48 -14.25 -4.65
C ALA A 377 -0.68 -13.08 -5.60
N TRP A 378 -0.76 -13.35 -6.90
CA TRP A 378 -0.91 -12.31 -7.93
C TRP A 378 -1.95 -12.71 -8.97
N PHE A 379 -2.55 -11.72 -9.60
CA PHE A 379 -3.65 -11.87 -10.55
C PHE A 379 -3.44 -10.93 -11.75
N ASP A 380 -3.63 -11.45 -12.95
CA ASP A 380 -3.76 -10.74 -14.22
C ASP A 380 -5.18 -10.96 -14.73
N VAL A 381 -6.04 -9.96 -14.55
CA VAL A 381 -7.49 -10.05 -14.80
C VAL A 381 -7.84 -9.23 -16.03
N ALA A 382 -8.74 -9.73 -16.88
CA ALA A 382 -9.34 -9.00 -18.01
C ALA A 382 -10.76 -8.56 -17.64
N PRO A 383 -10.97 -7.31 -17.19
CA PRO A 383 -12.30 -6.77 -16.99
C PRO A 383 -12.92 -6.35 -18.30
N GLN A 384 -14.24 -6.47 -18.43
CA GLN A 384 -15.02 -6.06 -19.58
C GLN A 384 -16.30 -5.34 -19.15
N LEU A 385 -16.72 -4.37 -19.95
CA LEU A 385 -17.99 -3.67 -19.81
C LEU A 385 -18.78 -3.82 -21.10
N ASP A 386 -19.67 -4.81 -21.14
CA ASP A 386 -20.54 -5.08 -22.28
C ASP A 386 -21.95 -4.58 -22.02
N GLY A 387 -22.42 -3.63 -22.83
CA GLY A 387 -23.72 -2.99 -22.62
C GLY A 387 -23.85 -2.30 -21.24
N GLY A 388 -22.72 -1.87 -20.65
CA GLY A 388 -22.67 -1.27 -19.31
C GLY A 388 -22.64 -2.29 -18.17
N ARG A 389 -22.59 -3.59 -18.44
CA ARG A 389 -22.51 -4.65 -17.42
C ARG A 389 -21.06 -5.12 -17.25
N LEU A 390 -20.60 -5.14 -16.01
CA LEU A 390 -19.27 -5.63 -15.64
C LEU A 390 -19.20 -7.17 -15.74
N SER A 391 -18.16 -7.67 -16.39
CA SER A 391 -17.70 -9.04 -16.36
C SER A 391 -16.17 -9.06 -16.22
N ALA A 392 -15.58 -10.16 -15.79
CA ALA A 392 -14.13 -10.30 -15.73
C ALA A 392 -13.70 -11.77 -15.78
N THR A 393 -12.52 -12.02 -16.35
CA THR A 393 -11.86 -13.33 -16.36
C THR A 393 -10.42 -13.19 -15.92
N ILE A 394 -9.88 -14.23 -15.27
CA ILE A 394 -8.45 -14.28 -14.93
C ILE A 394 -7.69 -14.82 -16.13
N ASN A 395 -6.78 -14.01 -16.68
CA ASN A 395 -5.86 -14.44 -17.75
C ASN A 395 -4.76 -15.34 -17.20
N ARG A 396 -4.14 -14.89 -16.11
CA ARG A 396 -3.05 -15.57 -15.41
C ARG A 396 -3.13 -15.25 -13.92
N GLN A 397 -2.66 -16.20 -13.12
CA GLN A 397 -2.51 -16.04 -11.69
C GLN A 397 -1.44 -17.00 -11.18
N GLY A 398 -0.94 -16.81 -10.00
CA GLY A 398 0.08 -17.67 -9.42
C GLY A 398 0.64 -17.10 -8.14
N TYR A 399 1.72 -17.69 -7.68
CA TYR A 399 2.37 -17.28 -6.45
C TYR A 399 3.84 -16.94 -6.69
N VAL A 400 4.36 -16.02 -5.89
CA VAL A 400 5.80 -15.77 -5.73
C VAL A 400 6.17 -16.22 -4.33
N SER A 401 7.10 -17.16 -4.23
CA SER A 401 7.58 -17.71 -2.96
C SER A 401 9.08 -17.95 -2.98
N SER A 402 9.67 -18.10 -1.81
CA SER A 402 11.10 -18.45 -1.64
C SER A 402 11.21 -19.55 -0.60
N PRO A 403 11.77 -20.74 -0.93
CA PRO A 403 11.94 -21.82 0.04
C PRO A 403 12.65 -21.37 1.30
N GLY A 404 12.02 -21.58 2.45
CA GLY A 404 12.56 -21.23 3.76
C GLY A 404 12.57 -19.75 4.12
N ASN A 405 12.13 -18.85 3.21
CA ASN A 405 12.04 -17.41 3.46
C ASN A 405 10.63 -16.90 3.19
N GLY A 406 10.21 -15.86 3.93
CA GLY A 406 8.97 -15.16 3.67
C GLY A 406 9.15 -14.06 2.60
N ILE A 407 8.09 -13.85 1.83
CA ILE A 407 7.85 -12.73 0.91
C ILE A 407 6.80 -11.86 1.58
N LEU A 408 7.10 -10.58 1.80
CA LEU A 408 6.28 -9.67 2.60
C LEU A 408 5.95 -8.42 1.79
N TYR A 409 4.71 -7.95 1.94
CA TYR A 409 4.23 -6.68 1.39
C TYR A 409 4.57 -6.52 -0.09
N PRO A 410 4.01 -7.35 -0.98
CA PRO A 410 4.26 -7.25 -2.41
C PRO A 410 3.70 -5.94 -2.99
N ALA A 411 4.23 -5.50 -4.14
CA ALA A 411 3.69 -4.45 -4.98
C ALA A 411 4.01 -4.75 -6.44
N ILE A 412 3.01 -4.69 -7.34
CA ILE A 412 3.12 -5.10 -8.74
C ILE A 412 2.83 -3.95 -9.70
N ALA A 413 3.60 -3.88 -10.78
CA ALA A 413 3.24 -3.10 -11.96
C ALA A 413 3.66 -3.83 -13.24
N GLY A 414 2.83 -3.70 -14.28
CA GLY A 414 3.05 -4.33 -15.57
C GLY A 414 2.93 -3.36 -16.74
N ASP A 415 3.27 -3.84 -17.94
CA ASP A 415 3.15 -3.10 -19.19
C ASP A 415 1.96 -3.58 -20.05
N ARG A 416 1.65 -2.83 -21.11
CA ARG A 416 0.57 -3.16 -22.06
C ARG A 416 0.77 -4.50 -22.79
N ARG A 417 1.98 -5.04 -22.80
CA ARG A 417 2.32 -6.32 -23.44
C ARG A 417 2.08 -7.51 -22.51
N GLY A 418 1.83 -7.24 -21.22
CA GLY A 418 1.64 -8.28 -20.21
C GLY A 418 2.93 -8.76 -19.55
N ASN A 419 4.02 -7.98 -19.62
CA ASN A 419 5.17 -8.16 -18.75
C ASN A 419 4.91 -7.41 -17.43
N ALA A 420 5.45 -7.92 -16.33
CA ALA A 420 5.35 -7.23 -15.03
C ALA A 420 6.58 -7.45 -14.15
N ALA A 421 6.76 -6.57 -13.18
CA ALA A 421 7.67 -6.76 -12.06
C ALA A 421 6.91 -6.61 -10.75
N MET A 422 7.28 -7.42 -9.76
CA MET A 422 6.78 -7.37 -8.40
C MET A 422 7.94 -7.14 -7.46
N GLY A 423 7.84 -6.13 -6.60
CA GLY A 423 8.78 -5.86 -5.51
C GLY A 423 8.22 -6.35 -4.17
N PHE A 424 9.09 -6.67 -3.23
CA PHE A 424 8.72 -7.16 -1.90
C PHE A 424 9.89 -7.10 -0.93
N SER A 425 9.61 -7.16 0.37
CA SER A 425 10.62 -7.50 1.38
C SER A 425 10.76 -9.01 1.48
N MET A 426 11.97 -9.48 1.83
CA MET A 426 12.28 -10.89 2.06
C MET A 426 13.01 -11.06 3.38
N SER A 427 12.66 -12.08 4.15
CA SER A 427 13.35 -12.45 5.39
C SER A 427 13.27 -13.94 5.66
N GLY A 428 14.17 -14.48 6.46
CA GLY A 428 14.18 -15.89 6.82
C GLY A 428 15.25 -16.26 7.84
N PRO A 429 15.30 -17.51 8.33
CA PRO A 429 16.28 -17.93 9.34
C PRO A 429 17.73 -17.69 8.96
N GLY A 430 18.05 -17.72 7.65
CA GLY A 430 19.39 -17.46 7.09
C GLY A 430 19.50 -16.11 6.39
N MET A 431 18.53 -15.21 6.52
CA MET A 431 18.48 -13.94 5.80
C MET A 431 17.97 -12.82 6.69
N PHE A 432 18.70 -11.71 6.73
CA PHE A 432 18.20 -10.46 7.26
C PHE A 432 17.14 -9.85 6.34
N PRO A 433 16.22 -9.01 6.87
CA PRO A 433 15.19 -8.36 6.06
C PRO A 433 15.81 -7.57 4.90
N SER A 434 15.50 -7.99 3.68
CA SER A 434 16.14 -7.61 2.41
C SER A 434 15.09 -7.15 1.42
N ALA A 435 15.42 -6.24 0.51
CA ALA A 435 14.56 -5.88 -0.61
C ALA A 435 14.80 -6.83 -1.80
N GLY A 436 13.72 -7.30 -2.41
CA GLY A 436 13.75 -8.23 -3.52
C GLY A 436 12.69 -7.94 -4.58
N TYR A 437 12.80 -8.62 -5.71
CA TYR A 437 11.84 -8.53 -6.81
C TYR A 437 11.76 -9.84 -7.60
N ALA A 438 10.69 -9.97 -8.37
CA ALA A 438 10.52 -10.99 -9.40
C ALA A 438 9.94 -10.36 -10.67
N THR A 439 10.14 -11.00 -11.83
CA THR A 439 9.61 -10.53 -13.11
C THR A 439 8.88 -11.64 -13.84
N ILE A 440 7.91 -11.27 -14.68
CA ILE A 440 7.19 -12.16 -15.60
C ILE A 440 7.17 -11.55 -16.99
N SER A 441 7.42 -12.37 -18.01
CA SER A 441 7.21 -11.99 -19.41
C SER A 441 5.80 -12.33 -19.86
N SER A 442 5.33 -11.68 -20.92
CA SER A 442 4.00 -11.89 -21.49
C SER A 442 3.74 -13.35 -21.91
N GLY A 443 4.77 -14.07 -22.34
CA GLY A 443 4.68 -15.48 -22.72
C GLY A 443 4.83 -16.50 -21.57
N GLN A 444 5.08 -16.04 -20.34
CA GLN A 444 5.26 -16.92 -19.19
C GLN A 444 3.96 -17.09 -18.41
N ALA A 445 3.74 -18.27 -17.86
CA ALA A 445 2.58 -18.58 -17.00
C ALA A 445 2.79 -18.14 -15.55
N SER A 446 4.05 -17.94 -15.09
CA SER A 446 4.40 -17.60 -13.72
C SER A 446 5.59 -16.66 -13.65
N PHE A 447 5.69 -15.93 -12.55
CA PHE A 447 6.90 -15.16 -12.24
C PHE A 447 8.14 -16.04 -12.14
N GLY A 448 9.27 -15.49 -12.54
CA GLY A 448 10.58 -16.09 -12.25
C GLY A 448 10.89 -16.11 -10.75
N PRO A 449 12.01 -16.75 -10.36
CA PRO A 449 12.41 -16.82 -8.95
C PRO A 449 12.70 -15.42 -8.39
N PRO A 450 12.51 -15.23 -7.05
CA PRO A 450 12.89 -14.00 -6.37
C PRO A 450 14.36 -13.64 -6.54
N ILE A 451 14.64 -12.39 -6.83
CA ILE A 451 15.98 -11.81 -6.99
C ILE A 451 16.18 -10.75 -5.90
N ILE A 452 17.32 -10.75 -5.23
CA ILE A 452 17.67 -9.77 -4.22
C ILE A 452 18.13 -8.46 -4.88
N ALA A 453 17.39 -7.38 -4.66
CA ALA A 453 17.78 -6.03 -5.04
C ALA A 453 18.80 -5.45 -4.04
N SER A 454 18.58 -5.65 -2.74
CA SER A 454 19.52 -5.26 -1.69
C SER A 454 19.43 -6.19 -0.49
N ARG A 455 20.56 -6.77 -0.09
CA ARG A 455 20.65 -7.61 1.12
C ARG A 455 20.54 -6.76 2.37
N GLY A 456 19.75 -7.20 3.33
CA GLY A 456 19.75 -6.69 4.69
C GLY A 456 21.11 -6.87 5.36
N ARG A 457 21.48 -5.92 6.23
CA ARG A 457 22.79 -5.88 6.89
C ARG A 457 22.73 -6.12 8.40
N GLY A 458 21.56 -6.39 8.90
CA GLY A 458 21.31 -6.71 10.30
C GLY A 458 19.87 -7.16 10.52
N PRO A 459 19.57 -7.68 11.71
CA PRO A 459 18.21 -8.02 12.07
C PRO A 459 17.41 -6.74 12.36
N TYR A 460 16.10 -6.88 12.26
CA TYR A 460 15.17 -5.88 12.73
C TYR A 460 14.98 -6.04 14.24
N PHE A 461 15.28 -4.97 14.98
CA PHE A 461 15.15 -4.95 16.44
C PHE A 461 14.09 -3.96 16.85
N ARG A 462 12.97 -4.46 17.40
CA ARG A 462 11.99 -3.59 18.03
C ARG A 462 11.13 -4.29 19.09
N LYS A 463 10.46 -3.46 19.91
CA LYS A 463 9.40 -3.92 20.83
C LYS A 463 8.16 -4.36 20.06
N SER A 464 7.84 -3.72 18.97
CA SER A 464 6.80 -4.11 18.04
C SER A 464 7.39 -4.96 16.90
N THR A 465 6.63 -5.89 16.37
CA THR A 465 7.03 -6.71 15.22
C THR A 465 6.57 -6.12 13.89
N ARG A 466 5.98 -4.91 13.93
CA ARG A 466 5.47 -4.21 12.75
C ARG A 466 6.59 -3.90 11.77
N TRP A 467 6.48 -4.45 10.56
CA TRP A 467 7.46 -4.24 9.49
C TRP A 467 6.94 -3.24 8.46
N GLY A 468 5.70 -3.38 7.99
CA GLY A 468 5.07 -2.48 7.05
C GLY A 468 3.59 -2.79 6.91
N ASP A 469 2.88 -1.99 6.12
CA ASP A 469 1.52 -2.32 5.67
C ASP A 469 1.46 -2.50 4.16
N TYR A 470 2.40 -1.89 3.41
CA TYR A 470 2.50 -2.01 1.96
C TYR A 470 3.88 -1.62 1.42
N SER A 471 4.13 -1.99 0.18
CA SER A 471 5.18 -1.49 -0.70
C SER A 471 4.57 -0.70 -1.87
N TRP A 472 5.39 -0.19 -2.81
CA TRP A 472 4.84 0.53 -3.95
C TRP A 472 5.60 0.23 -5.23
N ALA A 473 4.83 0.12 -6.32
CA ALA A 473 5.35 -0.12 -7.67
C ALA A 473 4.82 0.94 -8.65
N VAL A 474 5.68 1.47 -9.50
CA VAL A 474 5.34 2.49 -10.50
C VAL A 474 5.88 2.08 -11.86
N LEU A 475 4.99 1.94 -12.83
CA LEU A 475 5.40 1.77 -14.23
C LEU A 475 5.94 3.10 -14.75
N ASP A 476 7.10 3.07 -15.38
CA ASP A 476 7.60 4.12 -16.26
C ASP A 476 7.46 3.64 -17.72
N PRO A 477 6.38 4.02 -18.39
CA PRO A 477 6.08 3.48 -19.72
C PRO A 477 7.08 3.95 -20.78
N SER A 478 7.72 5.09 -20.57
CA SER A 478 8.68 5.66 -21.50
C SER A 478 9.99 4.87 -21.58
N ALA A 479 10.33 4.17 -20.49
CA ALA A 479 11.59 3.46 -20.35
C ALA A 479 11.44 1.93 -20.20
N HIS A 480 10.24 1.38 -20.37
CA HIS A 480 9.94 -0.05 -20.21
C HIS A 480 10.52 -0.62 -18.90
N ARG A 481 10.27 0.06 -17.79
CA ARG A 481 10.76 -0.30 -16.47
C ARG A 481 9.71 -0.08 -15.40
N VAL A 482 9.84 -0.82 -14.32
CA VAL A 482 9.05 -0.64 -13.10
C VAL A 482 9.99 -0.16 -12.00
N TRP A 483 9.60 0.93 -11.35
CA TRP A 483 10.19 1.41 -10.12
C TRP A 483 9.51 0.76 -8.94
N LEU A 484 10.29 0.42 -7.92
CA LEU A 484 9.85 -0.31 -6.75
C LEU A 484 10.44 0.34 -5.49
N ALA A 485 9.64 0.39 -4.43
CA ALA A 485 10.08 0.80 -3.11
C ALA A 485 9.67 -0.26 -2.08
N ASN A 486 10.65 -0.81 -1.37
CA ASN A 486 10.44 -1.84 -0.35
C ASN A 486 11.30 -1.57 0.88
N GLU A 487 10.80 -1.97 2.04
CA GLU A 487 11.55 -1.90 3.28
C GLU A 487 12.65 -2.97 3.34
N TYR A 488 13.77 -2.62 3.98
CA TYR A 488 14.90 -3.52 4.24
C TYR A 488 15.74 -2.98 5.40
N ILE A 489 16.72 -3.73 5.88
CA ILE A 489 17.68 -3.25 6.88
C ILE A 489 18.96 -2.76 6.19
N PRO A 490 19.19 -1.43 6.14
CA PRO A 490 20.38 -0.86 5.53
C PRO A 490 21.66 -1.13 6.34
N PRO A 491 22.88 -0.88 5.77
CA PRO A 491 24.12 -0.94 6.53
C PRO A 491 24.09 -0.03 7.75
N ARG A 492 24.73 -0.43 8.85
CA ARG A 492 25.01 0.45 9.99
C ARG A 492 25.82 1.66 9.50
N SER A 493 25.15 2.76 9.32
CA SER A 493 25.75 4.01 8.91
C SER A 493 24.83 5.15 9.32
N SER A 494 25.05 6.33 8.78
CA SER A 494 24.21 7.51 8.93
C SER A 494 22.72 7.37 8.59
N GLN A 495 22.25 6.19 8.21
CA GLN A 495 20.88 5.95 7.76
C GLN A 495 19.99 5.26 8.81
N THR A 496 20.54 4.85 9.95
CA THR A 496 19.80 4.18 11.03
C THR A 496 20.11 4.84 12.35
N VAL A 497 19.12 4.89 13.23
CA VAL A 497 19.32 5.40 14.60
C VAL A 497 19.78 4.25 15.48
N ASP A 498 20.88 4.45 16.21
CA ASP A 498 21.39 3.44 17.13
C ASP A 498 20.33 3.08 18.19
N ARG A 499 20.05 1.79 18.31
CA ARG A 499 19.32 1.08 19.36
C ARG A 499 17.80 0.99 19.26
N HIS A 500 17.08 1.75 18.41
CA HIS A 500 15.62 1.77 18.50
C HIS A 500 14.92 1.31 17.23
N GLN A 501 15.33 1.78 16.10
CA GLN A 501 14.81 1.40 14.78
C GLN A 501 15.94 1.40 13.80
N ASN A 502 15.89 0.48 12.89
CA ASN A 502 16.93 0.33 11.91
C ASN A 502 16.39 -0.01 10.53
N TRP A 503 15.10 0.30 10.29
CA TRP A 503 14.52 0.18 8.97
C TRP A 503 15.04 1.26 8.02
N GLY A 504 15.05 0.94 6.76
CA GLY A 504 15.21 1.86 5.65
C GLY A 504 14.45 1.33 4.46
N THR A 505 14.16 2.20 3.52
CA THR A 505 13.57 1.80 2.25
C THR A 505 14.64 1.62 1.19
N ARG A 506 14.35 0.75 0.23
CA ARG A 506 15.15 0.57 -0.97
C ARG A 506 14.35 0.98 -2.19
N VAL A 507 14.82 1.98 -2.92
CA VAL A 507 14.24 2.42 -4.18
C VAL A 507 15.08 1.86 -5.32
N TYR A 508 14.43 1.17 -6.25
CA TYR A 508 15.12 0.56 -7.37
C TYR A 508 14.24 0.47 -8.61
N ALA A 509 14.84 0.37 -9.78
CA ALA A 509 14.12 0.19 -11.03
C ALA A 509 14.57 -1.08 -11.76
N VAL A 510 13.60 -1.82 -12.24
CA VAL A 510 13.77 -3.09 -12.95
C VAL A 510 13.30 -2.92 -14.38
N ARG A 511 14.15 -3.27 -15.35
CA ARG A 511 13.75 -3.34 -16.75
C ARG A 511 12.78 -4.51 -16.93
N LEU A 512 11.66 -4.27 -17.55
CA LEU A 512 10.75 -5.34 -17.94
C LEU A 512 11.37 -6.20 -19.03
N PRO A 513 11.08 -7.51 -19.05
CA PRO A 513 11.58 -8.39 -20.11
C PRO A 513 11.17 -7.86 -21.48
N SER A 514 12.12 -7.90 -22.43
CA SER A 514 11.80 -7.70 -23.85
C SER A 514 11.11 -8.95 -24.39
N PRO A 515 10.21 -8.80 -25.37
CA PRO A 515 9.55 -9.93 -26.00
C PRO A 515 10.55 -10.86 -26.69
#